data_746d859f1715ea449ce8d3ac398abf35
#
_entry.id   746d859f1715ea449ce8d3ac398abf35
#
_cell.length_a   1.000
_cell.length_b   1.000
_cell.length_c   1.000
_cell.angle_alpha   90.00
_cell.angle_beta   90.00
_cell.angle_gamma   90.00
#
_symmetry.space_group_name_H-M   'P 1'
#
loop_
_entity.id
_entity.type
_entity.pdbx_description
1 polymer ?
#
loop_
_entity_poly.entity_id
_entity_poly.type
_entity_poly.pdbx_seq_one_letter_code
_entity_poly.pdbx_strand_id
1 'polypeptide(L)'
;MSSSTVSNITKPFSLIGGILLLSGCVFHISPSVASVKQTQQLSLPSNNLEYLNVLSGAGSLEIKGSPNATSISVDATIFTADIEDEYTLTLEQNGKQATLVANNNTASGIRFYSGQSPHIDLVVTVPSNLMLDIDDGSGDIAISAMQNNIDIEDGSGSLYINSAKNLTVEDGSGDITLENITGNLALTDGSGSVNINNVSGNAVVDDGSGDMRISNVRGTLTVEDGSGSIAINNINGAVDVDDNSGDLVIEHVQASVTIEDGSGNIRVNHAKGLTITESGSGDVSIDNINGPVKVAD
;
A
#
# COMPACT_ATOMS: atom_id res chain seq x y z
N MET A 1 -6.38 35.86 65.42
CA MET A 1 -5.55 36.26 64.25
C MET A 1 -5.14 34.99 63.57
N SER A 2 -5.87 34.61 62.55
CA SER A 2 -5.67 33.38 61.77
C SER A 2 -5.13 33.77 60.40
N SER A 3 -3.93 33.33 60.08
CA SER A 3 -3.27 33.54 58.78
C SER A 3 -3.53 32.32 57.94
N SER A 4 -4.30 32.45 56.84
CA SER A 4 -4.52 31.42 55.85
C SER A 4 -3.46 31.52 54.74
N THR A 5 -2.66 30.49 54.64
CA THR A 5 -1.65 30.33 53.57
C THR A 5 -2.36 29.79 52.31
N VAL A 6 -2.35 30.56 51.23
CA VAL A 6 -2.85 30.13 49.92
C VAL A 6 -1.70 29.41 49.19
N SER A 7 -1.88 28.14 48.91
CA SER A 7 -1.00 27.32 48.10
C SER A 7 -1.29 27.54 46.61
N ASN A 8 -0.32 28.11 45.88
CA ASN A 8 -0.34 28.21 44.42
C ASN A 8 0.06 26.88 43.82
N ILE A 9 -0.91 26.16 43.25
CA ILE A 9 -0.67 25.02 42.39
C ILE A 9 -0.53 25.50 40.95
N THR A 10 0.71 25.56 40.48
CA THR A 10 1.05 25.76 39.08
C THR A 10 0.75 24.48 38.30
N LYS A 11 -0.27 24.48 37.49
CA LYS A 11 -0.54 23.42 36.49
C LYS A 11 0.46 23.57 35.33
N PRO A 12 1.02 22.48 34.81
CA PRO A 12 1.83 22.56 33.60
C PRO A 12 0.93 22.91 32.39
N PHE A 13 1.33 23.91 31.65
CA PHE A 13 0.75 24.29 30.36
C PHE A 13 1.12 23.20 29.35
N SER A 14 0.17 22.35 29.00
CA SER A 14 0.29 21.46 27.85
C SER A 14 0.10 22.32 26.61
N LEU A 15 1.15 22.41 25.79
CA LEU A 15 1.11 23.13 24.51
C LEU A 15 0.31 22.26 23.52
N ILE A 16 -1.00 22.45 23.48
CA ILE A 16 -1.86 21.88 22.45
C ILE A 16 -1.61 22.66 21.19
N GLY A 17 -0.99 22.02 20.20
CA GLY A 17 -0.83 22.59 18.85
C GLY A 17 -2.20 22.96 18.31
N GLY A 18 -2.35 24.22 17.90
CA GLY A 18 -3.62 24.76 17.46
C GLY A 18 -4.15 24.05 16.21
N ILE A 19 -5.28 23.38 16.35
CA ILE A 19 -6.07 22.84 15.24
C ILE A 19 -6.88 24.00 14.68
N LEU A 20 -6.60 24.39 13.42
CA LEU A 20 -7.43 25.35 12.69
C LEU A 20 -8.61 24.57 12.10
N LEU A 21 -9.75 24.63 12.74
CA LEU A 21 -11.02 24.11 12.21
C LEU A 21 -11.63 25.14 11.27
N LEU A 22 -11.57 24.89 9.95
CA LEU A 22 -12.36 25.61 8.97
C LEU A 22 -13.61 24.78 8.67
N SER A 23 -14.76 25.16 9.22
CA SER A 23 -16.04 24.52 8.94
C SER A 23 -16.57 24.93 7.56
N GLY A 24 -16.59 23.96 6.62
CA GLY A 24 -17.22 24.12 5.31
C GLY A 24 -18.72 23.87 5.32
N CYS A 25 -19.43 24.40 4.33
CA CYS A 25 -20.89 24.33 4.21
C CYS A 25 -21.40 22.89 4.04
N VAL A 26 -22.46 22.56 4.77
CA VAL A 26 -23.21 21.30 4.65
C VAL A 26 -24.24 21.44 3.55
N PHE A 27 -24.26 20.50 2.58
CA PHE A 27 -25.31 20.38 1.55
C PHE A 27 -26.11 19.10 1.81
N HIS A 28 -27.43 19.25 1.94
CA HIS A 28 -28.35 18.14 2.19
C HIS A 28 -29.11 17.78 0.90
N ILE A 29 -28.98 16.54 0.41
CA ILE A 29 -29.77 16.03 -0.73
C ILE A 29 -30.31 14.64 -0.40
N SER A 30 -31.63 14.55 -0.24
CA SER A 30 -32.59 13.40 -0.13
C SER A 30 -32.10 11.98 0.27
N PRO A 31 -32.91 11.25 1.09
CA PRO A 31 -32.43 10.18 1.98
C PRO A 31 -32.47 8.79 1.34
N SER A 32 -31.35 8.22 0.99
CA SER A 32 -31.10 6.75 0.93
C SER A 32 -29.65 6.36 0.58
N VAL A 33 -28.70 7.25 0.72
CA VAL A 33 -27.29 7.07 0.34
C VAL A 33 -26.47 7.92 1.30
N ALA A 34 -25.18 7.67 1.51
CA ALA A 34 -24.29 8.58 2.24
C ALA A 34 -24.30 9.96 1.56
N SER A 35 -25.24 10.80 1.95
CA SER A 35 -25.64 12.02 1.23
C SER A 35 -25.17 13.30 1.92
N VAL A 36 -24.70 13.18 3.16
CA VAL A 36 -24.15 14.30 3.91
C VAL A 36 -22.65 14.34 3.61
N LYS A 37 -22.21 15.43 2.98
CA LYS A 37 -20.80 15.67 2.65
C LYS A 37 -20.26 16.79 3.53
N GLN A 38 -19.16 16.52 4.22
CA GLN A 38 -18.43 17.49 5.02
C GLN A 38 -16.96 17.50 4.58
N THR A 39 -16.29 18.62 4.79
CA THR A 39 -14.83 18.72 4.57
C THR A 39 -14.15 19.21 5.82
N GLN A 40 -13.02 18.59 6.16
CA GLN A 40 -12.20 18.97 7.30
C GLN A 40 -10.74 19.00 6.91
N GLN A 41 -10.00 19.97 7.45
CA GLN A 41 -8.55 20.06 7.27
C GLN A 41 -7.84 19.88 8.60
N LEU A 42 -6.78 19.04 8.59
CA LEU A 42 -5.89 18.91 9.73
C LEU A 42 -4.47 19.27 9.30
N SER A 43 -3.69 19.79 10.23
CA SER A 43 -2.28 20.06 10.00
C SER A 43 -1.46 19.83 11.25
N LEU A 44 -0.31 19.18 11.09
CA LEU A 44 0.63 18.91 12.18
C LEU A 44 2.05 19.27 11.73
N PRO A 45 2.79 20.14 12.44
CA PRO A 45 4.19 20.40 12.13
C PRO A 45 5.02 19.10 12.19
N SER A 46 5.88 18.88 11.19
CA SER A 46 6.66 17.65 11.07
C SER A 46 8.02 17.72 11.76
N ASN A 47 8.30 18.75 12.56
CA ASN A 47 9.54 18.88 13.30
C ASN A 47 9.73 17.67 14.22
N ASN A 48 10.85 16.95 14.05
CA ASN A 48 11.21 15.74 14.80
C ASN A 48 10.33 14.51 14.54
N LEU A 49 9.47 14.51 13.52
CA LEU A 49 8.76 13.30 13.09
C LEU A 49 9.68 12.40 12.26
N GLU A 50 9.58 11.10 12.50
CA GLU A 50 10.24 10.04 11.74
C GLU A 50 9.21 9.15 11.04
N TYR A 51 8.00 9.04 11.62
CA TYR A 51 6.94 8.12 11.20
C TYR A 51 5.60 8.84 11.06
N LEU A 52 4.83 8.43 10.06
CA LEU A 52 3.38 8.65 10.00
C LEU A 52 2.69 7.29 9.97
N ASN A 53 1.90 7.00 10.99
CA ASN A 53 0.98 5.87 11.02
C ASN A 53 -0.39 6.37 10.56
N VAL A 54 -1.01 5.67 9.61
CA VAL A 54 -2.35 5.95 9.06
C VAL A 54 -3.23 4.75 9.33
N LEU A 55 -4.34 5.00 10.03
CA LEU A 55 -5.38 4.01 10.29
C LEU A 55 -6.65 4.49 9.60
N SER A 56 -6.96 3.93 8.43
CA SER A 56 -8.13 4.29 7.63
C SER A 56 -9.09 3.11 7.50
N GLY A 57 -10.39 3.40 7.50
CA GLY A 57 -11.41 2.36 7.48
C GLY A 57 -12.00 2.14 6.09
N ALA A 58 -12.59 3.17 5.51
CA ALA A 58 -13.18 3.14 4.19
C ALA A 58 -13.08 4.49 3.50
N GLY A 59 -12.83 4.50 2.21
CA GLY A 59 -12.64 5.67 1.38
C GLY A 59 -11.27 5.70 0.72
N SER A 60 -11.03 6.64 -0.16
CA SER A 60 -9.76 6.76 -0.85
C SER A 60 -8.69 7.42 0.01
N LEU A 61 -7.46 6.91 -0.07
CA LEU A 61 -6.29 7.49 0.58
C LEU A 61 -5.25 7.92 -0.46
N GLU A 62 -5.06 9.21 -0.64
CA GLU A 62 -4.00 9.76 -1.49
C GLU A 62 -2.90 10.38 -0.63
N ILE A 63 -1.66 9.86 -0.70
CA ILE A 63 -0.50 10.43 0.01
C ILE A 63 0.53 10.96 -0.99
N LYS A 64 0.91 12.22 -0.82
CA LYS A 64 1.93 12.89 -1.63
C LYS A 64 3.13 13.29 -0.78
N GLY A 65 4.28 12.71 -1.07
CA GLY A 65 5.55 13.16 -0.51
C GLY A 65 5.99 14.49 -1.11
N SER A 66 6.46 15.40 -0.28
CA SER A 66 7.02 16.66 -0.73
C SER A 66 8.36 16.93 -0.02
N PRO A 67 9.45 17.18 -0.75
CA PRO A 67 10.75 17.47 -0.11
C PRO A 67 10.76 18.83 0.61
N ASN A 68 9.79 19.70 0.31
CA ASN A 68 9.68 21.03 0.90
C ASN A 68 8.59 21.13 1.98
N ALA A 69 7.84 20.05 2.23
CA ALA A 69 6.83 20.07 3.28
C ALA A 69 7.48 20.14 4.67
N THR A 70 6.97 21.02 5.51
CA THR A 70 7.38 21.19 6.91
C THR A 70 6.29 20.77 7.89
N SER A 71 5.20 20.25 7.36
CA SER A 71 4.06 19.74 8.11
C SER A 71 3.42 18.57 7.37
N ILE A 72 2.68 17.74 8.10
CA ILE A 72 1.66 16.87 7.55
C ILE A 72 0.41 17.72 7.38
N SER A 73 -0.19 17.68 6.19
CA SER A 73 -1.45 18.36 5.86
C SER A 73 -2.44 17.34 5.36
N VAL A 74 -3.64 17.33 5.92
CA VAL A 74 -4.72 16.40 5.57
C VAL A 74 -5.93 17.21 5.12
N ASP A 75 -6.38 16.95 3.91
CA ASP A 75 -7.67 17.39 3.38
C ASP A 75 -8.61 16.19 3.36
N ALA A 76 -9.63 16.21 4.21
CA ALA A 76 -10.58 15.11 4.33
C ALA A 76 -11.95 15.49 3.78
N THR A 77 -12.55 14.58 3.02
CA THR A 77 -13.95 14.64 2.60
C THR A 77 -14.70 13.49 3.25
N ILE A 78 -15.62 13.83 4.14
CA ILE A 78 -16.37 12.87 4.96
C ILE A 78 -17.77 12.71 4.37
N PHE A 79 -18.17 11.48 4.12
CA PHE A 79 -19.52 11.12 3.64
C PHE A 79 -20.22 10.30 4.72
N THR A 80 -21.35 10.79 5.22
CA THR A 80 -22.19 10.13 6.23
C THR A 80 -23.61 9.98 5.73
N ALA A 81 -24.38 9.04 6.30
CA ALA A 81 -25.78 8.87 5.95
C ALA A 81 -26.65 9.93 6.61
N ASP A 82 -26.28 10.37 7.81
CA ASP A 82 -26.94 11.44 8.57
C ASP A 82 -25.89 12.42 9.10
N ILE A 83 -26.31 13.64 9.42
CA ILE A 83 -25.47 14.67 10.03
C ILE A 83 -25.08 14.32 11.48
N GLU A 84 -25.84 13.45 12.12
CA GLU A 84 -25.59 12.96 13.48
C GLU A 84 -24.70 11.70 13.51
N ASP A 85 -24.34 11.13 12.34
CA ASP A 85 -23.46 9.97 12.29
C ASP A 85 -22.07 10.34 12.82
N GLU A 86 -21.55 9.50 13.71
CA GLU A 86 -20.25 9.69 14.33
C GLU A 86 -19.14 9.18 13.40
N TYR A 87 -18.05 9.92 13.32
CA TYR A 87 -16.81 9.51 12.70
C TYR A 87 -15.61 9.93 13.56
N THR A 88 -14.49 9.28 13.36
CA THR A 88 -13.21 9.69 13.95
C THR A 88 -12.30 10.22 12.85
N LEU A 89 -11.84 11.46 13.00
CA LEU A 89 -10.79 12.03 12.16
C LEU A 89 -9.85 12.83 13.05
N THR A 90 -8.67 12.26 13.32
CA THR A 90 -7.68 12.87 14.21
C THR A 90 -6.28 12.77 13.61
N LEU A 91 -5.44 13.76 13.89
CA LEU A 91 -4.02 13.76 13.57
C LEU A 91 -3.25 14.21 14.82
N GLU A 92 -2.57 13.26 15.45
CA GLU A 92 -1.92 13.46 16.74
C GLU A 92 -0.43 13.09 16.68
N GLN A 93 0.38 13.76 17.50
CA GLN A 93 1.80 13.43 17.64
C GLN A 93 2.08 12.80 19.00
N ASN A 94 2.84 11.71 18.98
CA ASN A 94 3.41 11.08 20.16
C ASN A 94 4.92 10.85 19.93
N GLY A 95 5.75 11.70 20.53
CA GLY A 95 7.20 11.65 20.34
C GLY A 95 7.59 11.92 18.88
N LYS A 96 8.16 10.91 18.21
CA LYS A 96 8.61 10.99 16.80
C LYS A 96 7.58 10.45 15.80
N GLN A 97 6.46 9.97 16.26
CA GLN A 97 5.38 9.40 15.48
C GLN A 97 4.20 10.36 15.42
N ALA A 98 3.66 10.54 14.21
CA ALA A 98 2.32 11.07 14.01
C ALA A 98 1.36 9.91 13.73
N THR A 99 0.12 10.02 14.20
CA THR A 99 -0.94 9.06 13.90
C THR A 99 -2.13 9.82 13.32
N LEU A 100 -2.52 9.43 12.11
CA LEU A 100 -3.74 9.84 11.44
C LEU A 100 -4.76 8.71 11.58
N VAL A 101 -5.91 9.01 12.16
CA VAL A 101 -7.03 8.06 12.24
C VAL A 101 -8.20 8.64 11.47
N ALA A 102 -8.73 7.86 10.54
CA ALA A 102 -9.91 8.21 9.75
C ALA A 102 -10.86 7.02 9.69
N ASN A 103 -11.90 7.02 10.51
CA ASN A 103 -12.81 5.90 10.61
C ASN A 103 -14.25 6.35 10.78
N ASN A 104 -15.17 5.68 10.11
CA ASN A 104 -16.60 5.86 10.32
C ASN A 104 -17.04 4.96 11.46
N ASN A 105 -17.43 5.57 12.60
CA ASN A 105 -17.96 4.87 13.75
C ASN A 105 -19.43 4.47 13.48
N THR A 106 -19.63 3.51 12.56
CA THR A 106 -20.98 2.96 12.37
C THR A 106 -21.38 2.22 13.63
N ALA A 107 -22.43 2.70 14.30
CA ALA A 107 -23.01 2.04 15.46
C ALA A 107 -23.25 0.56 15.15
N SER A 108 -22.88 -0.32 16.09
CA SER A 108 -23.01 -1.78 15.97
C SER A 108 -24.42 -2.18 15.52
N GLY A 109 -24.58 -2.65 14.28
CA GLY A 109 -25.81 -3.12 13.67
C GLY A 109 -25.63 -3.32 12.17
N ILE A 110 -26.37 -4.29 11.59
CA ILE A 110 -26.38 -4.49 10.14
C ILE A 110 -27.21 -3.36 9.53
N ARG A 111 -26.57 -2.44 8.81
CA ARG A 111 -27.25 -1.42 8.00
C ARG A 111 -27.07 -1.77 6.53
N PHE A 112 -28.17 -1.79 5.78
CA PHE A 112 -28.13 -1.95 4.34
C PHE A 112 -28.18 -0.56 3.69
N TYR A 113 -27.12 -0.21 2.97
CA TYR A 113 -27.08 1.01 2.17
C TYR A 113 -27.54 0.65 0.74
N SER A 114 -28.49 1.39 0.19
CA SER A 114 -28.92 1.23 -1.20
C SER A 114 -28.11 2.06 -2.19
N GLY A 115 -26.88 2.39 -1.84
CA GLY A 115 -25.96 3.24 -2.60
C GLY A 115 -24.60 3.31 -1.91
N GLN A 116 -23.91 4.45 -2.00
CA GLN A 116 -22.61 4.66 -1.43
C GLN A 116 -22.64 4.57 0.11
N SER A 117 -21.80 3.72 0.69
CA SER A 117 -21.63 3.60 2.14
C SER A 117 -20.92 4.82 2.72
N PRO A 118 -21.06 5.10 4.02
CA PRO A 118 -20.25 6.11 4.70
C PRO A 118 -18.75 5.82 4.54
N HIS A 119 -17.96 6.86 4.19
CA HIS A 119 -16.53 6.77 3.98
C HIS A 119 -15.84 8.12 4.16
N ILE A 120 -14.54 8.10 4.27
CA ILE A 120 -13.72 9.32 4.40
C ILE A 120 -12.62 9.27 3.35
N ASP A 121 -12.71 10.17 2.37
CA ASP A 121 -11.64 10.35 1.40
C ASP A 121 -10.57 11.29 1.95
N LEU A 122 -9.32 10.88 1.84
CA LEU A 122 -8.18 11.60 2.37
C LEU A 122 -7.20 12.00 1.27
N VAL A 123 -6.78 13.26 1.29
CA VAL A 123 -5.61 13.74 0.54
C VAL A 123 -4.59 14.24 1.55
N VAL A 124 -3.45 13.55 1.65
CA VAL A 124 -2.42 13.81 2.66
C VAL A 124 -1.14 14.26 2.00
N THR A 125 -0.63 15.41 2.37
CA THR A 125 0.70 15.88 1.95
C THR A 125 1.66 15.77 3.12
N VAL A 126 2.81 15.11 2.89
CA VAL A 126 3.80 14.82 3.93
C VAL A 126 5.22 15.17 3.48
N PRO A 127 6.17 15.41 4.40
CA PRO A 127 7.57 15.37 4.05
C PRO A 127 7.96 14.03 3.41
N SER A 128 8.62 14.06 2.25
CA SER A 128 8.94 12.84 1.48
C SER A 128 9.89 11.88 2.20
N ASN A 129 10.55 12.30 3.26
CA ASN A 129 11.47 11.51 4.06
C ASN A 129 10.84 10.83 5.28
N LEU A 130 9.55 11.00 5.53
CA LEU A 130 8.85 10.23 6.56
C LEU A 130 8.72 8.76 6.16
N MET A 131 8.83 7.86 7.11
CA MET A 131 8.38 6.48 6.96
C MET A 131 6.87 6.44 7.09
N LEU A 132 6.21 5.63 6.26
CA LEU A 132 4.77 5.40 6.31
C LEU A 132 4.49 3.99 6.83
N ASP A 133 3.47 3.89 7.66
CA ASP A 133 2.91 2.67 8.20
C ASP A 133 1.39 2.80 8.08
N ILE A 134 0.76 2.02 7.20
CA ILE A 134 -0.62 2.21 6.76
C ILE A 134 -1.40 0.93 6.98
N ASP A 135 -2.50 1.04 7.71
CA ASP A 135 -3.50 0.01 7.89
C ASP A 135 -4.82 0.56 7.32
N ASP A 136 -5.24 0.05 6.17
CA ASP A 136 -6.46 0.43 5.47
C ASP A 136 -7.46 -0.72 5.40
N GLY A 137 -8.71 -0.42 5.69
CA GLY A 137 -9.76 -1.44 5.64
C GLY A 137 -10.30 -1.64 4.23
N SER A 138 -10.54 -0.56 3.49
CA SER A 138 -11.05 -0.64 2.12
C SER A 138 -11.09 0.70 1.41
N GLY A 139 -10.72 0.70 0.18
CA GLY A 139 -10.69 1.86 -0.71
C GLY A 139 -9.42 1.90 -1.54
N ASP A 140 -9.37 2.81 -2.49
CA ASP A 140 -8.18 2.92 -3.32
C ASP A 140 -7.08 3.69 -2.58
N ILE A 141 -5.87 3.16 -2.58
CA ILE A 141 -4.68 3.81 -2.02
C ILE A 141 -3.77 4.29 -3.15
N ALA A 142 -3.40 5.55 -3.13
CA ALA A 142 -2.43 6.12 -4.06
C ALA A 142 -1.31 6.86 -3.32
N ILE A 143 -0.07 6.38 -3.44
CA ILE A 143 1.10 6.99 -2.78
C ILE A 143 2.12 7.41 -3.83
N SER A 144 2.63 8.63 -3.71
CA SER A 144 3.61 9.15 -4.65
C SER A 144 4.71 9.98 -4.00
N ALA A 145 5.87 10.01 -4.66
CA ALA A 145 7.01 10.85 -4.32
C ALA A 145 7.58 10.68 -2.90
N MET A 146 7.49 9.48 -2.33
CA MET A 146 8.13 9.13 -1.06
C MET A 146 9.59 8.71 -1.30
N GLN A 147 10.45 8.99 -0.33
CA GLN A 147 11.88 8.69 -0.37
C GLN A 147 12.33 7.79 0.80
N ASN A 148 11.41 7.28 1.59
CA ASN A 148 11.68 6.40 2.71
C ASN A 148 10.86 5.11 2.62
N ASN A 149 10.96 4.27 3.65
CA ASN A 149 10.26 3.00 3.70
C ASN A 149 8.75 3.21 3.84
N ILE A 150 8.01 2.30 3.26
CA ILE A 150 6.55 2.24 3.33
C ILE A 150 6.17 0.81 3.69
N ASP A 151 5.35 0.64 4.71
CA ASP A 151 4.72 -0.60 5.11
C ASP A 151 3.19 -0.41 4.99
N ILE A 152 2.51 -1.34 4.32
CA ILE A 152 1.06 -1.28 4.04
C ILE A 152 0.42 -2.61 4.35
N GLU A 153 -0.67 -2.55 5.12
CA GLU A 153 -1.66 -3.61 5.28
C GLU A 153 -2.98 -3.07 4.69
N ASP A 154 -3.47 -3.64 3.58
CA ASP A 154 -4.73 -3.27 2.93
C ASP A 154 -5.70 -4.44 2.91
N GLY A 155 -6.95 -4.17 3.27
CA GLY A 155 -7.99 -5.19 3.20
C GLY A 155 -8.55 -5.37 1.79
N SER A 156 -8.81 -4.26 1.07
CA SER A 156 -9.32 -4.32 -0.30
C SER A 156 -9.38 -2.95 -0.98
N GLY A 157 -9.08 -2.92 -2.24
CA GLY A 157 -9.07 -1.74 -3.08
C GLY A 157 -7.93 -1.79 -4.08
N SER A 158 -7.83 -0.79 -4.95
CA SER A 158 -6.68 -0.72 -5.85
C SER A 158 -5.53 0.01 -5.17
N LEU A 159 -4.33 -0.56 -5.26
CA LEU A 159 -3.12 0.00 -4.69
C LEU A 159 -2.20 0.53 -5.78
N TYR A 160 -1.92 1.82 -5.78
CA TYR A 160 -0.95 2.45 -6.66
C TYR A 160 0.17 3.13 -5.88
N ILE A 161 1.39 2.65 -6.01
CA ILE A 161 2.56 3.25 -5.36
C ILE A 161 3.61 3.62 -6.39
N ASN A 162 3.93 4.90 -6.44
CA ASN A 162 5.00 5.42 -7.28
C ASN A 162 6.05 6.14 -6.43
N SER A 163 7.19 5.49 -6.26
CA SER A 163 8.33 5.93 -5.46
C SER A 163 8.27 5.58 -3.97
N ALA A 164 9.11 4.63 -3.60
CA ALA A 164 9.48 4.30 -2.22
C ALA A 164 10.97 3.93 -2.14
N LYS A 165 11.53 3.90 -0.92
CA LYS A 165 12.86 3.33 -0.70
C LYS A 165 12.75 1.81 -0.61
N ASN A 166 12.28 1.28 0.50
CA ASN A 166 11.85 -0.11 0.61
C ASN A 166 10.33 -0.12 0.76
N LEU A 167 9.71 -1.16 0.23
CA LEU A 167 8.26 -1.30 0.25
C LEU A 167 7.89 -2.70 0.72
N THR A 168 7.02 -2.75 1.74
CA THR A 168 6.34 -3.96 2.18
C THR A 168 4.84 -3.75 1.97
N VAL A 169 4.16 -4.73 1.38
CA VAL A 169 2.72 -4.70 1.14
C VAL A 169 2.14 -6.04 1.51
N GLU A 170 1.08 -6.02 2.31
CA GLU A 170 0.16 -7.13 2.53
C GLU A 170 -1.22 -6.67 2.07
N ASP A 171 -1.75 -7.23 0.97
CA ASP A 171 -3.06 -6.90 0.41
C ASP A 171 -3.99 -8.11 0.42
N GLY A 172 -5.23 -7.87 0.77
CA GLY A 172 -6.25 -8.91 0.73
C GLY A 172 -6.85 -9.11 -0.66
N SER A 173 -7.14 -8.01 -1.38
CA SER A 173 -7.68 -8.08 -2.73
C SER A 173 -7.74 -6.73 -3.44
N GLY A 174 -7.37 -6.71 -4.69
CA GLY A 174 -7.42 -5.53 -5.55
C GLY A 174 -6.34 -5.53 -6.61
N ASP A 175 -6.37 -4.57 -7.51
CA ASP A 175 -5.30 -4.43 -8.48
C ASP A 175 -4.14 -3.65 -7.89
N ILE A 176 -2.94 -4.19 -7.97
CA ILE A 176 -1.72 -3.61 -7.42
C ILE A 176 -0.80 -3.11 -8.53
N THR A 177 -0.38 -1.86 -8.44
CA THR A 177 0.66 -1.27 -9.31
C THR A 177 1.76 -0.62 -8.48
N LEU A 178 2.98 -1.16 -8.58
CA LEU A 178 4.15 -0.70 -7.83
C LEU A 178 5.25 -0.25 -8.81
N GLU A 179 5.68 0.99 -8.66
CA GLU A 179 6.67 1.59 -9.54
C GLU A 179 7.79 2.32 -8.78
N ASN A 180 9.00 2.26 -9.33
CA ASN A 180 10.13 3.08 -8.87
C ASN A 180 10.56 2.83 -7.42
N ILE A 181 10.72 1.57 -7.05
CA ILE A 181 11.22 1.17 -5.72
C ILE A 181 12.75 1.19 -5.74
N THR A 182 13.37 2.07 -4.97
CA THR A 182 14.83 2.28 -4.98
C THR A 182 15.61 1.28 -4.12
N GLY A 183 14.95 0.53 -3.26
CA GLY A 183 15.47 -0.55 -2.43
C GLY A 183 14.77 -1.87 -2.72
N ASN A 184 14.44 -2.62 -1.68
CA ASN A 184 13.79 -3.92 -1.76
C ASN A 184 12.26 -3.81 -1.75
N LEU A 185 11.63 -4.81 -2.37
CA LEU A 185 10.18 -5.01 -2.38
C LEU A 185 9.85 -6.36 -1.73
N ALA A 186 8.87 -6.37 -0.84
CA ALA A 186 8.16 -7.55 -0.39
C ALA A 186 6.66 -7.31 -0.58
N LEU A 187 5.99 -8.23 -1.28
CA LEU A 187 4.55 -8.17 -1.56
C LEU A 187 3.94 -9.52 -1.23
N THR A 188 2.85 -9.50 -0.47
CA THR A 188 1.91 -10.61 -0.33
C THR A 188 0.55 -10.11 -0.77
N ASP A 189 -0.06 -10.77 -1.77
CA ASP A 189 -1.40 -10.46 -2.28
C ASP A 189 -2.31 -11.68 -2.22
N GLY A 190 -3.53 -11.47 -1.80
CA GLY A 190 -4.53 -12.54 -1.81
C GLY A 190 -5.16 -12.76 -3.19
N SER A 191 -5.50 -11.67 -3.89
CA SER A 191 -6.08 -11.76 -5.24
C SER A 191 -6.19 -10.42 -5.94
N GLY A 192 -5.88 -10.41 -7.21
CA GLY A 192 -5.93 -9.24 -8.07
C GLY A 192 -4.85 -9.28 -9.13
N SER A 193 -4.79 -8.26 -9.97
CA SER A 193 -3.69 -8.18 -10.94
C SER A 193 -2.51 -7.43 -10.32
N VAL A 194 -1.33 -8.00 -10.40
CA VAL A 194 -0.09 -7.39 -9.88
C VAL A 194 0.78 -6.87 -11.03
N ASN A 195 1.12 -5.60 -10.99
CA ASN A 195 2.05 -4.97 -11.93
C ASN A 195 3.21 -4.30 -11.18
N ILE A 196 4.43 -4.82 -11.35
CA ILE A 196 5.64 -4.31 -10.70
C ILE A 196 6.64 -3.85 -11.77
N ASN A 197 7.08 -2.59 -11.63
CA ASN A 197 8.05 -2.03 -12.56
C ASN A 197 9.12 -1.20 -11.85
N ASN A 198 10.39 -1.43 -12.23
CA ASN A 198 11.55 -0.66 -11.76
C ASN A 198 11.83 -0.80 -10.25
N VAL A 199 12.30 -1.98 -9.84
CA VAL A 199 12.85 -2.26 -8.51
C VAL A 199 14.38 -2.30 -8.54
N SER A 200 15.04 -1.48 -7.74
CA SER A 200 16.51 -1.41 -7.73
C SER A 200 17.16 -2.45 -6.80
N GLY A 201 16.45 -2.97 -5.83
CA GLY A 201 16.88 -4.03 -4.92
C GLY A 201 16.34 -5.39 -5.34
N ASN A 202 16.17 -6.27 -4.35
CA ASN A 202 15.53 -7.57 -4.51
C ASN A 202 14.01 -7.43 -4.42
N ALA A 203 13.30 -8.32 -5.11
CA ALA A 203 11.85 -8.43 -5.01
C ALA A 203 11.46 -9.84 -4.58
N VAL A 204 10.54 -9.91 -3.63
CA VAL A 204 9.86 -11.14 -3.20
C VAL A 204 8.37 -10.88 -3.33
N VAL A 205 7.67 -11.76 -4.05
CA VAL A 205 6.25 -11.64 -4.36
C VAL A 205 5.59 -12.97 -4.08
N ASP A 206 4.54 -12.95 -3.29
CA ASP A 206 3.68 -14.09 -2.97
C ASP A 206 2.24 -13.68 -3.34
N ASP A 207 1.65 -14.31 -4.38
CA ASP A 207 0.31 -14.02 -4.86
C ASP A 207 -0.58 -15.27 -4.78
N GLY A 208 -1.74 -15.11 -4.20
CA GLY A 208 -2.72 -16.19 -4.14
C GLY A 208 -3.40 -16.45 -5.49
N SER A 209 -3.76 -15.37 -6.22
CA SER A 209 -4.39 -15.52 -7.53
C SER A 209 -4.52 -14.22 -8.32
N GLY A 210 -4.14 -14.24 -9.56
CA GLY A 210 -4.26 -13.11 -10.49
C GLY A 210 -3.20 -13.13 -11.57
N ASP A 211 -3.32 -12.25 -12.53
CA ASP A 211 -2.28 -12.11 -13.52
C ASP A 211 -1.16 -11.22 -13.00
N MET A 212 0.08 -11.70 -13.10
CA MET A 212 1.25 -10.99 -12.61
C MET A 212 2.16 -10.53 -13.74
N ARG A 213 2.59 -9.27 -13.68
CA ARG A 213 3.61 -8.73 -14.58
C ARG A 213 4.71 -8.04 -13.80
N ILE A 214 5.95 -8.56 -13.91
CA ILE A 214 7.11 -8.02 -13.20
C ILE A 214 8.20 -7.65 -14.22
N SER A 215 8.68 -6.41 -14.15
CA SER A 215 9.68 -5.93 -15.08
C SER A 215 10.73 -5.03 -14.42
N ASN A 216 11.95 -5.04 -14.98
CA ASN A 216 13.02 -4.12 -14.60
C ASN A 216 13.47 -4.26 -13.14
N VAL A 217 13.74 -5.48 -12.66
CA VAL A 217 14.31 -5.72 -11.33
C VAL A 217 15.83 -5.86 -11.43
N ARG A 218 16.57 -5.07 -10.66
CA ARG A 218 18.05 -5.12 -10.66
C ARG A 218 18.63 -6.19 -9.75
N GLY A 219 17.93 -6.51 -8.67
CA GLY A 219 18.31 -7.57 -7.73
C GLY A 219 17.80 -8.95 -8.15
N THR A 220 17.68 -9.85 -7.19
CA THR A 220 17.03 -11.14 -7.36
C THR A 220 15.52 -10.99 -7.32
N LEU A 221 14.83 -11.91 -7.98
CA LEU A 221 13.37 -12.00 -7.97
C LEU A 221 12.97 -13.40 -7.50
N THR A 222 12.16 -13.47 -6.45
CA THR A 222 11.48 -14.69 -5.99
C THR A 222 9.98 -14.47 -6.14
N VAL A 223 9.30 -15.42 -6.75
CA VAL A 223 7.84 -15.41 -6.97
C VAL A 223 7.27 -16.73 -6.50
N GLU A 224 6.24 -16.66 -5.66
CA GLU A 224 5.35 -17.75 -5.33
C GLU A 224 3.95 -17.36 -5.82
N ASP A 225 3.29 -18.21 -6.66
CA ASP A 225 1.96 -17.94 -7.20
C ASP A 225 1.04 -19.15 -7.06
N GLY A 226 -0.18 -18.88 -6.59
CA GLY A 226 -1.20 -19.91 -6.50
C GLY A 226 -1.87 -20.18 -7.85
N SER A 227 -2.24 -19.13 -8.58
CA SER A 227 -2.87 -19.26 -9.91
C SER A 227 -2.97 -17.96 -10.67
N GLY A 228 -2.61 -17.98 -11.92
CA GLY A 228 -2.64 -16.83 -12.82
C GLY A 228 -1.54 -16.90 -13.86
N SER A 229 -1.53 -15.95 -14.77
CA SER A 229 -0.44 -15.90 -15.74
C SER A 229 0.68 -15.01 -15.24
N ILE A 230 1.92 -15.51 -15.26
CA ILE A 230 3.09 -14.77 -14.82
C ILE A 230 3.92 -14.33 -16.03
N ALA A 231 4.20 -13.04 -16.14
CA ALA A 231 5.10 -12.48 -17.14
C ALA A 231 6.25 -11.71 -16.49
N ILE A 232 7.47 -12.23 -16.63
CA ILE A 232 8.70 -11.65 -16.05
C ILE A 232 9.61 -11.19 -17.17
N ASN A 233 10.09 -9.95 -17.10
CA ASN A 233 10.97 -9.40 -18.12
C ASN A 233 12.07 -8.49 -17.54
N ASN A 234 13.28 -8.60 -18.10
CA ASN A 234 14.40 -7.72 -17.79
C ASN A 234 14.85 -7.74 -16.32
N ILE A 235 15.32 -8.89 -15.87
CA ILE A 235 15.82 -9.11 -14.51
C ILE A 235 17.35 -9.27 -14.53
N ASN A 236 18.04 -8.51 -13.69
CA ASN A 236 19.51 -8.59 -13.64
C ASN A 236 20.02 -9.70 -12.70
N GLY A 237 19.31 -9.97 -11.61
CA GLY A 237 19.63 -11.04 -10.66
C GLY A 237 19.07 -12.39 -11.07
N ALA A 238 19.23 -13.39 -10.21
CA ALA A 238 18.61 -14.68 -10.37
C ALA A 238 17.08 -14.58 -10.19
N VAL A 239 16.35 -15.44 -10.89
CA VAL A 239 14.89 -15.58 -10.79
C VAL A 239 14.58 -16.97 -10.27
N ASP A 240 13.72 -17.02 -9.27
CA ASP A 240 13.18 -18.24 -8.67
C ASP A 240 11.66 -18.15 -8.67
N VAL A 241 10.98 -19.08 -9.32
CA VAL A 241 9.52 -19.09 -9.47
C VAL A 241 8.97 -20.43 -9.04
N ASP A 242 7.98 -20.38 -8.14
CA ASP A 242 7.13 -21.49 -7.74
C ASP A 242 5.69 -21.13 -8.13
N ASP A 243 5.17 -21.73 -9.20
CA ASP A 243 3.84 -21.51 -9.74
C ASP A 243 3.00 -22.79 -9.66
N ASN A 244 1.89 -22.74 -8.95
CA ASN A 244 1.02 -23.91 -8.91
C ASN A 244 0.21 -24.09 -10.20
N SER A 245 -0.25 -22.96 -10.83
CA SER A 245 -0.99 -23.09 -12.07
C SER A 245 -1.12 -21.79 -12.86
N GLY A 246 -0.71 -21.81 -14.09
CA GLY A 246 -0.83 -20.68 -15.00
C GLY A 246 0.20 -20.76 -16.13
N ASP A 247 0.10 -19.84 -17.05
CA ASP A 247 1.11 -19.72 -18.11
C ASP A 247 2.27 -18.85 -17.61
N LEU A 248 3.50 -19.37 -17.65
CA LEU A 248 4.71 -18.69 -17.22
C LEU A 248 5.55 -18.24 -18.42
N VAL A 249 5.83 -16.93 -18.52
CA VAL A 249 6.70 -16.34 -19.53
C VAL A 249 7.82 -15.58 -18.86
N ILE A 250 9.08 -16.01 -19.08
CA ILE A 250 10.28 -15.36 -18.53
C ILE A 250 11.22 -14.95 -19.68
N GLU A 251 11.54 -13.67 -19.75
CA GLU A 251 12.39 -13.13 -20.77
C GLU A 251 13.50 -12.22 -20.22
N HIS A 252 14.67 -12.25 -20.84
CA HIS A 252 15.80 -11.33 -20.57
C HIS A 252 16.30 -11.36 -19.11
N VAL A 253 16.63 -12.52 -18.59
CA VAL A 253 17.28 -12.68 -17.29
C VAL A 253 18.79 -12.73 -17.42
N GLN A 254 19.50 -11.82 -16.73
CA GLN A 254 20.96 -11.72 -16.80
C GLN A 254 21.69 -12.73 -15.87
N ALA A 255 20.97 -13.63 -15.23
CA ALA A 255 21.47 -14.67 -14.35
C ALA A 255 20.73 -16.01 -14.59
N SER A 256 20.73 -16.91 -13.63
CA SER A 256 20.01 -18.18 -13.69
C SER A 256 18.54 -18.00 -13.39
N VAL A 257 17.74 -18.92 -13.95
CA VAL A 257 16.32 -19.07 -13.67
C VAL A 257 16.11 -20.46 -13.09
N THR A 258 15.36 -20.55 -11.99
CA THR A 258 14.83 -21.79 -11.40
C THR A 258 13.32 -21.73 -11.44
N ILE A 259 12.68 -22.84 -11.84
CA ILE A 259 11.23 -22.94 -11.98
C ILE A 259 10.76 -24.24 -11.36
N GLU A 260 9.72 -24.14 -10.54
CA GLU A 260 8.82 -25.21 -10.15
C GLU A 260 7.42 -24.81 -10.62
N ASP A 261 6.76 -25.65 -11.45
CA ASP A 261 5.44 -25.36 -11.99
C ASP A 261 4.55 -26.58 -11.92
N GLY A 262 3.38 -26.42 -11.31
CA GLY A 262 2.40 -27.49 -11.17
C GLY A 262 1.61 -27.76 -12.44
N SER A 263 1.23 -26.70 -13.18
CA SER A 263 0.53 -26.85 -14.46
C SER A 263 0.39 -25.56 -15.26
N GLY A 264 0.76 -25.59 -16.51
CA GLY A 264 0.71 -24.47 -17.43
C GLY A 264 1.78 -24.57 -18.50
N ASN A 265 1.83 -23.61 -19.40
CA ASN A 265 2.88 -23.55 -20.40
C ASN A 265 4.04 -22.73 -19.86
N ILE A 266 5.24 -23.26 -19.92
CA ILE A 266 6.47 -22.55 -19.54
C ILE A 266 7.18 -22.05 -20.81
N ARG A 267 7.49 -20.76 -20.87
CA ARG A 267 8.34 -20.19 -21.90
C ARG A 267 9.48 -19.40 -21.27
N VAL A 268 10.71 -19.82 -21.55
CA VAL A 268 11.92 -19.10 -21.10
C VAL A 268 12.76 -18.68 -22.29
N ASN A 269 13.07 -17.40 -22.37
CA ASN A 269 13.87 -16.86 -23.46
C ASN A 269 14.93 -15.89 -22.94
N HIS A 270 16.18 -16.05 -23.33
CA HIS A 270 17.34 -15.26 -22.90
C HIS A 270 17.63 -15.32 -21.40
N ALA A 271 18.24 -16.41 -20.94
CA ALA A 271 18.80 -16.53 -19.59
C ALA A 271 20.24 -17.07 -19.60
N LYS A 272 20.98 -16.93 -18.50
CA LYS A 272 22.35 -17.45 -18.35
C LYS A 272 22.41 -18.86 -17.75
N GLY A 273 21.30 -19.46 -17.44
CA GLY A 273 21.13 -20.83 -16.97
C GLY A 273 19.66 -21.07 -16.67
N LEU A 274 19.22 -22.31 -16.77
CA LEU A 274 17.84 -22.70 -16.48
C LEU A 274 17.82 -24.04 -15.76
N THR A 275 17.05 -24.08 -14.68
CA THR A 275 16.70 -25.33 -14.00
C THR A 275 15.18 -25.35 -13.85
N ILE A 276 14.52 -26.36 -14.42
CA ILE A 276 13.11 -26.64 -14.18
C ILE A 276 13.10 -27.90 -13.32
N THR A 277 12.64 -27.75 -12.08
CA THR A 277 12.59 -28.84 -11.10
C THR A 277 11.29 -29.63 -11.20
N GLU A 278 10.21 -28.98 -11.59
CA GLU A 278 8.92 -29.55 -11.94
C GLU A 278 8.29 -28.71 -13.04
N SER A 279 7.65 -29.35 -14.03
CA SER A 279 6.94 -28.65 -15.12
C SER A 279 5.50 -29.09 -15.31
N GLY A 280 5.01 -29.95 -14.41
CA GLY A 280 3.62 -30.38 -14.37
C GLY A 280 3.06 -30.83 -15.73
N SER A 281 1.92 -30.27 -16.11
CA SER A 281 1.29 -30.56 -17.39
C SER A 281 1.21 -29.29 -18.25
N GLY A 282 1.87 -29.29 -19.40
CA GLY A 282 1.90 -28.17 -20.36
C GLY A 282 3.07 -28.29 -21.31
N ASP A 283 3.19 -27.32 -22.20
CA ASP A 283 4.30 -27.27 -23.14
C ASP A 283 5.45 -26.43 -22.57
N VAL A 284 6.69 -26.94 -22.67
CA VAL A 284 7.90 -26.21 -22.27
C VAL A 284 8.64 -25.73 -23.51
N SER A 285 8.81 -24.41 -23.64
CA SER A 285 9.55 -23.75 -24.73
C SER A 285 10.76 -23.02 -24.18
N ILE A 286 11.95 -23.42 -24.62
CA ILE A 286 13.22 -22.90 -24.13
C ILE A 286 14.04 -22.37 -25.31
N ASP A 287 14.37 -21.08 -25.28
CA ASP A 287 15.13 -20.40 -26.32
C ASP A 287 16.25 -19.55 -25.74
N ASN A 288 17.40 -19.50 -26.43
CA ASN A 288 18.51 -18.58 -26.16
C ASN A 288 19.07 -18.63 -24.72
N ILE A 289 19.25 -19.83 -24.17
CA ILE A 289 19.88 -20.01 -22.85
C ILE A 289 21.41 -20.09 -23.03
N ASN A 290 22.17 -19.15 -22.44
CA ASN A 290 23.61 -19.05 -22.56
C ASN A 290 24.37 -19.79 -21.42
N GLY A 291 23.83 -20.88 -20.90
CA GLY A 291 24.43 -21.66 -19.82
C GLY A 291 23.83 -23.04 -19.67
N PRO A 292 24.02 -23.70 -18.52
CA PRO A 292 23.46 -25.02 -18.29
C PRO A 292 21.92 -25.00 -18.32
N VAL A 293 21.33 -26.04 -18.94
CA VAL A 293 19.89 -26.29 -18.91
C VAL A 293 19.68 -27.64 -18.27
N LYS A 294 18.83 -27.68 -17.24
CA LYS A 294 18.35 -28.88 -16.57
C LYS A 294 16.83 -28.81 -16.54
N VAL A 295 16.20 -29.87 -17.01
CA VAL A 295 14.74 -30.03 -16.93
C VAL A 295 14.50 -31.39 -16.29
N ALA A 296 13.76 -31.38 -15.18
CA ALA A 296 13.32 -32.64 -14.57
C ALA A 296 12.27 -33.29 -15.49
N ASP A 297 12.35 -34.65 -15.55
CA ASP A 297 11.41 -35.45 -16.31
C ASP A 297 10.09 -35.63 -15.56
#